data_cf997238e30cc704a82337d41d5a36ca
#
_entry.id   cf997238e30cc704a82337d41d5a36ca
#
_cell.length_a   1.000
_cell.length_b   1.000
_cell.length_c   1.000
_cell.angle_alpha   90.00
_cell.angle_beta   90.00
_cell.angle_gamma   90.00
#
_symmetry.space_group_name_H-M   'P 1'
#
loop_
_entity.id
_entity.type
_entity.pdbx_description
1 polymer ?
#
loop_
_entity_poly.entity_id
_entity_poly.type
_entity_poly.pdbx_seq_one_letter_code
_entity_poly.pdbx_strand_id
1 'polypeptide(L)'
;MQNKRMITILGPTASGKTAVAAALALRTDGEIISADSRQVYRRMDIGTGKDLADYVVDGQPIPYHLIDIAEPGTKYNLFQYQQDFHEAYDDICSRGKLPILCGGTGLYIEAVLGGYQLSPVPQNQPLRDALAGKSLAELTEMLVELKRCNGSNMHNQTDVDTAQRAIRAIEIETYNLENPTPERQLPPVDSLIVGINIDRDLRREKITRRLKARLDDGMADEIRALIGEGIDPEDLIYYGLEYKFITEYVVGRLSFDEMFRQLEIAIHQFAKRQMTWFRGMERRGYTIHWIDAKLPMEEKVEAICKLMQDA
;
A
#
# COMPACT_ATOMS: atom_id res chain seq x y z
N MET A 1 27.20 13.66 10.34
CA MET A 1 26.27 12.57 10.73
C MET A 1 26.18 11.66 9.52
N GLN A 2 26.53 10.38 9.64
CA GLN A 2 26.28 9.43 8.56
C GLN A 2 24.76 9.38 8.33
N ASN A 3 24.31 9.76 7.13
CA ASN A 3 22.90 9.62 6.73
C ASN A 3 22.60 8.13 6.78
N LYS A 4 21.84 7.68 7.79
CA LYS A 4 21.44 6.28 7.87
C LYS A 4 20.53 6.01 6.66
N ARG A 5 20.97 5.15 5.77
CA ARG A 5 20.19 4.73 4.60
C ARG A 5 18.89 4.07 5.07
N MET A 6 17.75 4.46 4.50
CA MET A 6 16.48 3.81 4.79
C MET A 6 16.52 2.31 4.43
N ILE A 7 15.81 1.49 5.19
CA ILE A 7 15.57 0.09 4.86
C ILE A 7 14.12 -0.08 4.42
N THR A 8 13.89 -0.71 3.28
CA THR A 8 12.55 -1.07 2.81
C THR A 8 12.32 -2.56 2.97
N ILE A 9 11.33 -2.98 3.77
CA ILE A 9 10.92 -4.36 3.92
C ILE A 9 9.57 -4.56 3.21
N LEU A 10 9.61 -5.28 2.10
CA LEU A 10 8.44 -5.55 1.29
C LEU A 10 8.12 -7.06 1.22
N GLY A 11 6.91 -7.36 0.84
CA GLY A 11 6.48 -8.74 0.65
C GLY A 11 4.97 -8.83 0.50
N PRO A 12 4.47 -9.97 -0.02
CA PRO A 12 3.03 -10.16 -0.17
C PRO A 12 2.34 -10.29 1.20
N THR A 13 1.02 -10.18 1.18
CA THR A 13 0.23 -10.47 2.38
C THR A 13 0.56 -11.85 2.96
N ALA A 14 0.54 -11.99 4.26
CA ALA A 14 0.89 -13.19 5.02
C ALA A 14 2.36 -13.67 4.90
N SER A 15 3.30 -12.82 4.45
CA SER A 15 4.73 -13.15 4.42
C SER A 15 5.44 -13.00 5.77
N GLY A 16 4.86 -12.28 6.74
CA GLY A 16 5.48 -11.98 8.03
C GLY A 16 6.42 -10.77 8.00
N LYS A 17 6.30 -9.91 6.98
CA LYS A 17 7.16 -8.72 6.82
C LYS A 17 7.12 -7.76 8.01
N THR A 18 5.94 -7.55 8.64
CA THR A 18 5.78 -6.64 9.78
C THR A 18 6.60 -7.10 10.98
N ALA A 19 6.49 -8.39 11.35
CA ALA A 19 7.28 -8.95 12.44
C ALA A 19 8.80 -8.86 12.17
N VAL A 20 9.24 -9.03 10.91
CA VAL A 20 10.66 -8.83 10.53
C VAL A 20 11.07 -7.37 10.67
N ALA A 21 10.22 -6.43 10.23
CA ALA A 21 10.48 -5.00 10.37
C ALA A 21 10.58 -4.59 11.85
N ALA A 22 9.68 -5.09 12.70
CA ALA A 22 9.68 -4.80 14.13
C ALA A 22 10.93 -5.37 14.83
N ALA A 23 11.30 -6.60 14.53
CA ALA A 23 12.52 -7.22 15.08
C ALA A 23 13.80 -6.46 14.62
N LEU A 24 13.84 -6.03 13.36
CA LEU A 24 14.93 -5.18 12.85
C LEU A 24 14.95 -3.82 13.55
N ALA A 25 13.80 -3.17 13.72
CA ALA A 25 13.69 -1.88 14.40
C ALA A 25 14.22 -1.95 15.84
N LEU A 26 13.85 -3.00 16.59
CA LEU A 26 14.40 -3.22 17.93
C LEU A 26 15.92 -3.33 17.91
N ARG A 27 16.48 -4.09 16.97
CA ARG A 27 17.91 -4.35 16.85
C ARG A 27 18.73 -3.13 16.45
N THR A 28 18.12 -2.21 15.68
CA THR A 28 18.82 -1.08 15.04
C THR A 28 18.43 0.28 15.59
N ASP A 29 17.62 0.32 16.64
CA ASP A 29 17.02 1.55 17.18
C ASP A 29 16.28 2.34 16.09
N GLY A 30 15.50 1.61 15.29
CA GLY A 30 14.74 2.14 14.15
C GLY A 30 13.27 2.36 14.47
N GLU A 31 12.58 3.02 13.52
CA GLU A 31 11.15 3.25 13.56
C GLU A 31 10.50 2.86 12.22
N ILE A 32 9.28 2.35 12.27
CA ILE A 32 8.60 1.80 11.10
C ILE A 32 7.68 2.84 10.48
N ILE A 33 7.76 3.02 9.16
CA ILE A 33 6.78 3.76 8.37
C ILE A 33 5.96 2.73 7.57
N SER A 34 4.64 2.70 7.78
CA SER A 34 3.77 1.75 7.08
C SER A 34 3.59 2.15 5.61
N ALA A 35 3.79 1.19 4.69
CA ALA A 35 3.43 1.30 3.28
C ALA A 35 2.24 0.40 2.94
N ASP A 36 1.17 0.53 3.72
CA ASP A 36 -0.10 -0.14 3.49
C ASP A 36 -1.23 0.87 3.34
N SER A 37 -1.85 0.90 2.16
CA SER A 37 -2.89 1.88 1.83
C SER A 37 -4.22 1.68 2.59
N ARG A 38 -4.32 0.65 3.42
CA ARG A 38 -5.54 0.36 4.19
C ARG A 38 -5.33 0.57 5.68
N GLN A 39 -4.14 0.36 6.20
CA GLN A 39 -3.83 0.56 7.61
C GLN A 39 -3.83 2.04 8.06
N VAL A 40 -3.90 2.96 7.11
CA VAL A 40 -4.01 4.40 7.39
C VAL A 40 -5.33 4.79 8.09
N TYR A 41 -6.40 3.99 7.93
CA TYR A 41 -7.73 4.32 8.45
C TYR A 41 -7.93 3.88 9.88
N ARG A 42 -8.36 4.79 10.75
CA ARG A 42 -8.68 4.53 12.16
C ARG A 42 -9.85 3.57 12.30
N ARG A 43 -9.86 2.75 13.35
CA ARG A 43 -10.96 1.83 13.68
C ARG A 43 -11.27 0.79 12.59
N MET A 44 -10.39 0.65 11.62
CA MET A 44 -10.41 -0.37 10.59
C MET A 44 -9.26 -1.33 10.84
N ASP A 45 -9.36 -2.13 11.91
CA ASP A 45 -8.20 -2.84 12.47
C ASP A 45 -8.12 -4.28 11.98
N ILE A 46 -9.18 -5.04 12.17
CA ILE A 46 -9.21 -6.47 11.85
C ILE A 46 -9.20 -6.67 10.33
N GLY A 47 -10.07 -5.94 9.62
CA GLY A 47 -10.21 -6.05 8.17
C GLY A 47 -8.98 -5.56 7.40
N THR A 48 -8.25 -4.57 7.89
CA THR A 48 -7.02 -4.09 7.26
C THR A 48 -5.76 -4.85 7.69
N GLY A 49 -5.90 -5.65 8.75
CA GLY A 49 -4.79 -6.42 9.29
C GLY A 49 -3.70 -5.59 9.94
N LYS A 50 -4.11 -4.66 10.75
CA LYS A 50 -3.20 -3.91 11.61
C LYS A 50 -2.70 -4.75 12.77
N ASP A 51 -2.23 -5.89 12.60
CA ASP A 51 -1.78 -6.79 13.69
C ASP A 51 -0.81 -6.03 14.64
N LEU A 52 -1.35 -5.09 15.45
CA LEU A 52 -0.56 -4.16 16.28
C LEU A 52 0.31 -4.88 17.32
N ALA A 53 -0.05 -6.11 17.65
CA ALA A 53 0.79 -6.98 18.47
C ALA A 53 2.17 -7.27 17.82
N ASP A 54 2.27 -7.23 16.49
CA ASP A 54 3.55 -7.38 15.78
C ASP A 54 4.53 -6.24 16.06
N TYR A 55 4.04 -5.09 16.54
CA TYR A 55 4.86 -3.92 16.91
C TYR A 55 5.32 -3.94 18.37
N VAL A 56 5.15 -5.07 19.06
CA VAL A 56 5.71 -5.29 20.40
C VAL A 56 6.66 -6.48 20.31
N VAL A 57 7.96 -6.24 20.47
CA VAL A 57 9.02 -7.25 20.40
C VAL A 57 9.70 -7.34 21.76
N ASP A 58 9.72 -8.53 22.36
CA ASP A 58 10.31 -8.78 23.70
C ASP A 58 9.76 -7.81 24.77
N GLY A 59 8.46 -7.49 24.68
CA GLY A 59 7.78 -6.58 25.59
C GLY A 59 8.07 -5.10 25.35
N GLN A 60 8.86 -4.75 24.33
CA GLN A 60 9.19 -3.37 23.96
C GLN A 60 8.32 -2.91 22.78
N PRO A 61 7.61 -1.79 22.91
CA PRO A 61 6.85 -1.23 21.81
C PRO A 61 7.81 -0.61 20.76
N ILE A 62 7.58 -0.95 19.51
CA ILE A 62 8.30 -0.39 18.36
C ILE A 62 7.50 0.80 17.82
N PRO A 63 8.09 1.99 17.72
CA PRO A 63 7.43 3.14 17.12
C PRO A 63 7.08 2.90 15.66
N TYR A 64 5.86 3.29 15.29
CA TYR A 64 5.37 3.19 13.91
C TYR A 64 4.63 4.46 13.49
N HIS A 65 4.62 4.72 12.18
CA HIS A 65 4.04 5.89 11.55
C HIS A 65 3.13 5.47 10.40
N LEU A 66 2.19 6.34 10.03
CA LEU A 66 1.23 6.19 8.94
C LEU A 66 0.26 5.00 9.13
N ILE A 67 -0.05 4.71 10.38
CA ILE A 67 -1.15 3.85 10.79
C ILE A 67 -2.12 4.73 11.59
N ASP A 68 -3.43 4.58 11.39
CA ASP A 68 -4.47 5.34 12.10
C ASP A 68 -4.38 6.87 11.95
N ILE A 69 -4.10 7.34 10.75
CA ILE A 69 -3.94 8.77 10.44
C ILE A 69 -5.13 9.39 9.71
N ALA A 70 -6.02 8.57 9.13
CA ALA A 70 -7.17 9.01 8.37
C ALA A 70 -8.48 8.48 8.97
N GLU A 71 -9.57 9.24 8.86
CA GLU A 71 -10.88 8.78 9.32
C GLU A 71 -11.57 7.88 8.27
N PRO A 72 -12.31 6.84 8.68
CA PRO A 72 -13.19 6.09 7.80
C PRO A 72 -14.22 7.03 7.14
N GLY A 73 -14.62 6.74 5.91
CA GLY A 73 -15.46 7.64 5.09
C GLY A 73 -14.63 8.62 4.24
N THR A 74 -13.33 8.80 4.51
CA THR A 74 -12.44 9.65 3.71
C THR A 74 -11.68 8.87 2.64
N LYS A 75 -11.11 9.56 1.65
CA LYS A 75 -10.35 8.94 0.55
C LYS A 75 -8.89 9.39 0.60
N TYR A 76 -8.10 8.66 1.36
CA TYR A 76 -6.66 8.88 1.42
C TYR A 76 -5.97 8.39 0.13
N ASN A 77 -5.12 9.20 -0.45
CA ASN A 77 -4.55 8.97 -1.78
C ASN A 77 -3.02 8.95 -1.78
N LEU A 78 -2.43 8.60 -2.93
CA LEU A 78 -0.98 8.47 -3.09
C LEU A 78 -0.22 9.78 -2.86
N PHE A 79 -0.79 10.92 -3.25
CA PHE A 79 -0.18 12.23 -3.02
C PHE A 79 -0.08 12.53 -1.52
N GLN A 80 -1.16 12.36 -0.77
CA GLN A 80 -1.18 12.51 0.69
C GLN A 80 -0.17 11.56 1.35
N TYR A 81 -0.17 10.28 0.92
CA TYR A 81 0.79 9.31 1.43
C TYR A 81 2.24 9.77 1.25
N GLN A 82 2.59 10.29 0.09
CA GLN A 82 3.95 10.73 -0.20
C GLN A 82 4.34 11.92 0.68
N GLN A 83 3.43 12.88 0.92
CA GLN A 83 3.68 14.02 1.83
C GLN A 83 3.91 13.52 3.26
N ASP A 84 2.96 12.75 3.79
CA ASP A 84 3.01 12.24 5.16
C ASP A 84 4.23 11.31 5.37
N PHE A 85 4.62 10.57 4.33
CA PHE A 85 5.84 9.75 4.37
C PHE A 85 7.08 10.61 4.56
N HIS A 86 7.24 11.68 3.77
CA HIS A 86 8.42 12.53 3.87
C HIS A 86 8.48 13.26 5.21
N GLU A 87 7.34 13.69 5.76
CA GLU A 87 7.28 14.26 7.11
C GLU A 87 7.74 13.28 8.18
N ALA A 88 7.23 12.06 8.15
CA ALA A 88 7.65 11.00 9.08
C ALA A 88 9.11 10.61 8.90
N TYR A 89 9.58 10.48 7.66
CA TYR A 89 10.95 10.16 7.32
C TYR A 89 11.94 11.22 7.83
N ASP A 90 11.64 12.50 7.59
CA ASP A 90 12.48 13.62 8.02
C ASP A 90 12.52 13.71 9.56
N ASP A 91 11.39 13.50 10.24
CA ASP A 91 11.33 13.47 11.70
C ASP A 91 12.21 12.35 12.28
N ILE A 92 12.06 11.12 11.78
CA ILE A 92 12.86 9.96 12.22
C ILE A 92 14.36 10.24 12.02
N CYS A 93 14.73 10.72 10.83
CA CYS A 93 16.11 11.05 10.50
C CYS A 93 16.66 12.17 11.39
N SER A 94 15.86 13.19 11.69
CA SER A 94 16.26 14.31 12.56
C SER A 94 16.62 13.87 13.98
N ARG A 95 15.95 12.81 14.47
CA ARG A 95 16.21 12.17 15.76
C ARG A 95 17.36 11.14 15.72
N GLY A 96 18.01 10.98 14.55
CA GLY A 96 19.12 10.04 14.37
C GLY A 96 18.71 8.56 14.38
N LYS A 97 17.42 8.26 14.24
CA LYS A 97 16.87 6.90 14.18
C LYS A 97 16.97 6.34 12.75
N LEU A 98 16.84 5.02 12.60
CA LEU A 98 16.81 4.35 11.30
C LEU A 98 15.37 4.29 10.80
N PRO A 99 15.03 4.94 9.66
CA PRO A 99 13.70 4.76 9.07
C PRO A 99 13.59 3.38 8.38
N ILE A 100 12.51 2.66 8.68
CA ILE A 100 12.19 1.35 8.08
C ILE A 100 10.84 1.44 7.40
N LEU A 101 10.84 1.48 6.07
CA LEU A 101 9.61 1.43 5.28
C LEU A 101 9.11 -0.02 5.20
N CYS A 102 7.92 -0.31 5.71
CA CYS A 102 7.38 -1.67 5.72
C CYS A 102 6.00 -1.74 5.08
N GLY A 103 5.82 -2.57 4.06
CA GLY A 103 4.49 -2.75 3.50
C GLY A 103 4.36 -3.66 2.30
N GLY A 104 3.12 -3.71 1.80
CA GLY A 104 2.74 -4.52 0.64
C GLY A 104 2.11 -3.73 -0.49
N THR A 105 1.90 -2.42 -0.34
CA THR A 105 1.36 -1.55 -1.39
C THR A 105 2.51 -1.08 -2.27
N GLY A 106 2.80 -1.85 -3.32
CA GLY A 106 3.95 -1.62 -4.18
C GLY A 106 3.99 -0.21 -4.79
N LEU A 107 2.83 0.38 -5.13
CA LEU A 107 2.76 1.74 -5.64
C LEU A 107 3.21 2.78 -4.61
N TYR A 108 2.89 2.61 -3.33
CA TYR A 108 3.34 3.50 -2.26
C TYR A 108 4.86 3.44 -2.09
N ILE A 109 5.39 2.21 -2.04
CA ILE A 109 6.83 1.98 -1.94
C ILE A 109 7.56 2.62 -3.13
N GLU A 110 7.10 2.36 -4.34
CA GLU A 110 7.76 2.82 -5.55
C GLU A 110 7.67 4.35 -5.74
N ALA A 111 6.55 4.96 -5.34
CA ALA A 111 6.39 6.41 -5.41
C ALA A 111 7.40 7.15 -4.51
N VAL A 112 7.71 6.59 -3.35
CA VAL A 112 8.70 7.13 -2.42
C VAL A 112 10.12 6.91 -2.93
N LEU A 113 10.44 5.67 -3.31
CA LEU A 113 11.78 5.32 -3.79
C LEU A 113 12.14 6.02 -5.10
N GLY A 114 11.16 6.18 -5.99
CA GLY A 114 11.33 6.83 -7.29
C GLY A 114 11.13 8.34 -7.28
N GLY A 115 10.71 8.93 -6.15
CA GLY A 115 10.41 10.36 -6.08
C GLY A 115 9.36 10.79 -7.10
N TYR A 116 8.21 10.09 -7.15
CA TYR A 116 7.17 10.38 -8.13
C TYR A 116 6.69 11.82 -7.99
N GLN A 117 6.63 12.51 -9.13
CA GLN A 117 6.10 13.87 -9.19
C GLN A 117 4.58 13.79 -9.22
N LEU A 118 3.96 14.00 -8.07
CA LEU A 118 2.52 13.92 -7.89
C LEU A 118 1.95 15.32 -7.69
N SER A 119 0.76 15.56 -8.24
CA SER A 119 -0.01 16.79 -8.03
C SER A 119 -1.29 16.48 -7.25
N PRO A 120 -1.77 17.40 -6.41
CA PRO A 120 -3.02 17.23 -5.65
C PRO A 120 -4.23 17.47 -6.56
N VAL A 121 -4.39 16.65 -7.59
CA VAL A 121 -5.43 16.79 -8.59
C VAL A 121 -6.80 16.43 -8.00
N PRO A 122 -7.73 17.42 -7.84
CA PRO A 122 -9.08 17.15 -7.38
C PRO A 122 -9.87 16.32 -8.39
N GLN A 123 -10.97 15.72 -7.93
CA GLN A 123 -11.90 15.07 -8.84
C GLN A 123 -12.67 16.15 -9.64
N ASN A 124 -12.70 16.00 -10.95
CA ASN A 124 -13.44 16.86 -11.86
C ASN A 124 -14.70 16.17 -12.35
N GLN A 125 -15.81 16.29 -11.58
CA GLN A 125 -17.05 15.60 -11.91
C GLN A 125 -17.60 15.98 -13.28
N PRO A 126 -17.65 17.26 -13.69
CA PRO A 126 -18.05 17.63 -15.05
C PRO A 126 -17.25 16.94 -16.16
N LEU A 127 -15.91 16.82 -15.99
CA LEU A 127 -15.08 16.10 -16.95
C LEU A 127 -15.38 14.62 -16.95
N ARG A 128 -15.59 13.99 -15.79
CA ARG A 128 -15.97 12.58 -15.68
C ARG A 128 -17.28 12.29 -16.38
N ASP A 129 -18.29 13.15 -16.20
CA ASP A 129 -19.59 13.01 -16.84
C ASP A 129 -19.48 13.14 -18.36
N ALA A 130 -18.65 14.04 -18.85
CA ALA A 130 -18.39 14.20 -20.28
C ALA A 130 -17.62 13.01 -20.90
N LEU A 131 -16.85 12.29 -20.10
CA LEU A 131 -16.09 11.11 -20.52
C LEU A 131 -16.85 9.80 -20.26
N ALA A 132 -17.91 9.83 -19.46
CA ALA A 132 -18.76 8.67 -19.20
C ALA A 132 -19.39 8.18 -20.50
N GLY A 133 -19.24 6.91 -20.80
CA GLY A 133 -19.76 6.30 -22.03
C GLY A 133 -18.79 6.28 -23.21
N LYS A 134 -17.63 6.92 -23.13
CA LYS A 134 -16.57 6.73 -24.12
C LYS A 134 -15.92 5.36 -23.98
N SER A 135 -15.57 4.76 -25.10
CA SER A 135 -14.82 3.50 -25.11
C SER A 135 -13.41 3.69 -24.55
N LEU A 136 -12.80 2.60 -24.09
CA LEU A 136 -11.41 2.62 -23.62
C LEU A 136 -10.43 3.07 -24.72
N ALA A 137 -10.70 2.75 -25.99
CA ALA A 137 -9.89 3.18 -27.13
C ALA A 137 -9.92 4.71 -27.28
N GLU A 138 -11.11 5.33 -27.27
CA GLU A 138 -11.26 6.80 -27.36
C GLU A 138 -10.57 7.50 -26.19
N LEU A 139 -10.76 6.98 -24.97
CA LEU A 139 -10.11 7.54 -23.77
C LEU A 139 -8.57 7.42 -23.86
N THR A 140 -8.06 6.34 -24.44
CA THR A 140 -6.62 6.14 -24.64
C THR A 140 -6.07 7.14 -25.65
N GLU A 141 -6.74 7.38 -26.77
CA GLU A 141 -6.34 8.37 -27.77
C GLU A 141 -6.31 9.78 -27.17
N MET A 142 -7.34 10.16 -26.42
CA MET A 142 -7.41 11.44 -25.71
C MET A 142 -6.24 11.61 -24.73
N LEU A 143 -5.93 10.56 -23.96
CA LEU A 143 -4.84 10.59 -23.00
C LEU A 143 -3.47 10.75 -23.70
N VAL A 144 -3.25 10.04 -24.81
CA VAL A 144 -2.01 10.15 -25.60
C VAL A 144 -1.81 11.57 -26.09
N GLU A 145 -2.87 12.21 -26.60
CA GLU A 145 -2.79 13.59 -27.09
C GLU A 145 -2.50 14.58 -25.95
N LEU A 146 -3.17 14.44 -24.80
CA LEU A 146 -2.92 15.28 -23.62
C LEU A 146 -1.49 15.14 -23.10
N LYS A 147 -0.97 13.91 -23.03
CA LYS A 147 0.41 13.65 -22.63
C LYS A 147 1.41 14.28 -23.62
N ARG A 148 1.12 14.22 -24.92
CA ARG A 148 1.93 14.90 -25.93
C ARG A 148 1.96 16.42 -25.71
N CYS A 149 0.82 17.04 -25.41
CA CYS A 149 0.73 18.46 -25.10
C CYS A 149 1.51 18.84 -23.83
N ASN A 150 1.52 17.99 -22.82
CA ASN A 150 2.28 18.18 -21.57
C ASN A 150 3.77 17.86 -21.70
N GLY A 151 4.24 17.39 -22.87
CA GLY A 151 5.62 16.93 -23.03
C GLY A 151 5.95 15.65 -22.24
N SER A 152 4.92 14.93 -21.80
CA SER A 152 5.04 13.67 -21.06
C SER A 152 4.79 12.47 -21.98
N ASN A 153 5.34 11.31 -21.61
CA ASN A 153 5.20 10.07 -22.38
C ASN A 153 4.28 9.08 -21.67
N MET A 154 3.70 8.16 -22.45
CA MET A 154 2.96 7.01 -21.93
C MET A 154 3.91 5.99 -21.28
N HIS A 155 4.47 6.32 -20.11
CA HIS A 155 5.37 5.40 -19.40
C HIS A 155 4.61 4.26 -18.70
N ASN A 156 3.29 4.41 -18.48
CA ASN A 156 2.50 3.49 -17.68
C ASN A 156 1.34 2.92 -18.50
N GLN A 157 1.48 1.68 -18.98
CA GLN A 157 0.40 0.99 -19.67
C GLN A 157 -0.83 0.77 -18.75
N THR A 158 -0.63 0.80 -17.43
CA THR A 158 -1.72 0.61 -16.46
C THR A 158 -2.73 1.76 -16.43
N ASP A 159 -2.38 2.94 -16.93
CA ASP A 159 -3.30 4.08 -17.03
C ASP A 159 -4.48 3.80 -17.97
N VAL A 160 -4.30 2.89 -18.90
CA VAL A 160 -5.29 2.52 -19.92
C VAL A 160 -5.84 1.08 -19.76
N ASP A 161 -5.65 0.44 -18.61
CA ASP A 161 -6.18 -0.89 -18.35
C ASP A 161 -7.71 -0.91 -18.17
N THR A 162 -8.28 0.20 -17.72
CA THR A 162 -9.73 0.37 -17.52
C THR A 162 -10.17 1.79 -17.83
N ALA A 163 -11.45 1.96 -18.22
CA ALA A 163 -12.02 3.29 -18.48
C ALA A 163 -11.88 4.24 -17.28
N GLN A 164 -12.08 3.75 -16.06
CA GLN A 164 -11.92 4.55 -14.83
C GLN A 164 -10.49 5.07 -14.66
N ARG A 165 -9.47 4.25 -14.96
CA ARG A 165 -8.06 4.66 -14.88
C ARG A 165 -7.72 5.65 -15.98
N ALA A 166 -8.20 5.42 -17.20
CA ALA A 166 -8.00 6.34 -18.32
C ALA A 166 -8.64 7.72 -18.03
N ILE A 167 -9.87 7.75 -17.51
CA ILE A 167 -10.53 8.99 -17.09
C ILE A 167 -9.71 9.70 -16.00
N ARG A 168 -9.21 8.97 -15.00
CA ARG A 168 -8.37 9.58 -13.95
C ARG A 168 -7.06 10.12 -14.50
N ALA A 169 -6.42 9.43 -15.42
CA ALA A 169 -5.21 9.90 -16.08
C ALA A 169 -5.49 11.16 -16.93
N ILE A 170 -6.62 11.22 -17.65
CA ILE A 170 -7.06 12.41 -18.38
C ILE A 170 -7.30 13.58 -17.41
N GLU A 171 -7.96 13.37 -16.26
CA GLU A 171 -8.12 14.41 -15.23
C GLU A 171 -6.77 15.00 -14.81
N ILE A 172 -5.79 14.13 -14.54
CA ILE A 172 -4.46 14.54 -14.08
C ILE A 172 -3.75 15.36 -15.17
N GLU A 173 -3.74 14.88 -16.40
CA GLU A 173 -3.07 15.60 -17.50
C GLU A 173 -3.76 16.92 -17.82
N THR A 174 -5.10 16.96 -17.76
CA THR A 174 -5.85 18.21 -17.97
C THR A 174 -5.53 19.23 -16.88
N TYR A 175 -5.53 18.80 -15.62
CA TYR A 175 -5.17 19.66 -14.49
C TYR A 175 -3.74 20.22 -14.63
N ASN A 176 -2.79 19.37 -14.99
CA ASN A 176 -1.39 19.77 -15.15
C ASN A 176 -1.18 20.77 -16.29
N LEU A 177 -1.97 20.70 -17.38
CA LEU A 177 -1.98 21.72 -18.44
C LEU A 177 -2.45 23.08 -17.95
N GLU A 178 -3.47 23.07 -17.10
CA GLU A 178 -4.05 24.31 -16.55
C GLU A 178 -3.21 24.87 -15.40
N ASN A 179 -2.43 24.02 -14.73
CA ASN A 179 -1.62 24.35 -13.55
C ASN A 179 -0.16 23.92 -13.75
N PRO A 180 0.59 24.58 -14.61
CA PRO A 180 1.95 24.17 -15.01
C PRO A 180 3.03 24.38 -13.92
N THR A 181 2.68 24.96 -12.77
CA THR A 181 3.65 25.19 -11.70
C THR A 181 3.84 23.89 -10.92
N PRO A 182 5.03 23.29 -10.92
CA PRO A 182 5.27 22.11 -10.09
C PRO A 182 5.18 22.53 -8.63
N GLU A 183 4.28 21.89 -7.88
CA GLU A 183 4.33 21.91 -6.43
C GLU A 183 5.66 21.27 -5.97
N ARG A 184 5.97 21.46 -4.69
CA ARG A 184 7.21 20.97 -4.06
C ARG A 184 7.57 19.56 -4.56
N GLN A 185 8.65 19.47 -5.34
CA GLN A 185 9.18 18.18 -5.77
C GLN A 185 9.79 17.45 -4.58
N LEU A 186 9.28 16.29 -4.28
CA LEU A 186 9.85 15.42 -3.24
C LEU A 186 10.97 14.57 -3.86
N PRO A 187 12.16 14.53 -3.23
CA PRO A 187 13.27 13.77 -3.79
C PRO A 187 13.02 12.25 -3.65
N PRO A 188 13.62 11.44 -4.52
CA PRO A 188 13.68 10.00 -4.32
C PRO A 188 14.46 9.67 -3.04
N VAL A 189 14.03 8.63 -2.34
CA VAL A 189 14.70 8.18 -1.11
C VAL A 189 15.51 6.93 -1.39
N ASP A 190 16.81 7.01 -1.16
CA ASP A 190 17.69 5.83 -1.29
C ASP A 190 17.44 4.82 -0.16
N SER A 191 17.33 3.55 -0.53
CA SER A 191 16.97 2.50 0.40
C SER A 191 17.61 1.17 0.03
N LEU A 192 18.03 0.43 1.04
CA LEU A 192 18.28 -1.01 0.90
C LEU A 192 16.94 -1.74 0.90
N ILE A 193 16.61 -2.42 -0.20
CA ILE A 193 15.32 -3.08 -0.37
C ILE A 193 15.45 -4.57 -0.08
N VAL A 194 14.69 -5.04 0.92
CA VAL A 194 14.62 -6.44 1.34
C VAL A 194 13.22 -6.98 1.08
N GLY A 195 13.12 -8.08 0.35
CA GLY A 195 11.87 -8.77 0.09
C GLY A 195 11.72 -10.03 0.94
N ILE A 196 10.57 -10.23 1.56
CA ILE A 196 10.29 -11.50 2.26
C ILE A 196 9.61 -12.45 1.27
N ASN A 197 10.36 -13.45 0.85
CA ASN A 197 9.90 -14.46 -0.09
C ASN A 197 9.24 -15.61 0.64
N ILE A 198 7.99 -15.88 0.32
CA ILE A 198 7.23 -17.00 0.88
C ILE A 198 6.77 -17.93 -0.23
N ASP A 199 6.94 -19.24 0.01
CA ASP A 199 6.42 -20.27 -0.88
C ASP A 199 4.92 -20.08 -1.14
N ARG A 200 4.48 -20.43 -2.36
CA ARG A 200 3.09 -20.21 -2.80
C ARG A 200 2.08 -20.97 -1.94
N ASP A 201 2.35 -22.24 -1.66
CA ASP A 201 1.37 -23.10 -0.98
C ASP A 201 1.31 -22.74 0.51
N LEU A 202 2.45 -22.52 1.14
CA LEU A 202 2.52 -22.00 2.51
C LEU A 202 1.82 -20.63 2.65
N ARG A 203 1.98 -19.75 1.67
CA ARG A 203 1.29 -18.46 1.66
C ARG A 203 -0.23 -18.62 1.59
N ARG A 204 -0.70 -19.52 0.71
CA ARG A 204 -2.13 -19.82 0.58
C ARG A 204 -2.71 -20.34 1.89
N GLU A 205 -2.06 -21.30 2.50
CA GLU A 205 -2.45 -21.83 3.80
C GLU A 205 -2.53 -20.73 4.88
N LYS A 206 -1.49 -19.91 4.98
CA LYS A 206 -1.45 -18.78 5.94
C LYS A 206 -2.57 -17.77 5.68
N ILE A 207 -2.88 -17.45 4.42
CA ILE A 207 -3.97 -16.53 4.06
C ILE A 207 -5.31 -17.11 4.52
N THR A 208 -5.62 -18.37 4.17
CA THR A 208 -6.88 -19.01 4.56
C THR A 208 -7.04 -19.08 6.08
N ARG A 209 -5.98 -19.50 6.79
CA ARG A 209 -6.00 -19.57 8.25
C ARG A 209 -6.21 -18.21 8.89
N ARG A 210 -5.52 -17.18 8.42
CA ARG A 210 -5.67 -15.80 8.93
C ARG A 210 -7.07 -15.23 8.64
N LEU A 211 -7.63 -15.48 7.46
CA LEU A 211 -8.99 -15.05 7.14
C LEU A 211 -10.01 -15.66 8.09
N LYS A 212 -9.92 -16.96 8.38
CA LYS A 212 -10.79 -17.63 9.36
C LYS A 212 -10.66 -17.00 10.75
N ALA A 213 -9.44 -16.90 11.27
CA ALA A 213 -9.20 -16.32 12.58
C ALA A 213 -9.78 -14.91 12.70
N ARG A 214 -9.59 -14.04 11.70
CA ARG A 214 -10.14 -12.67 11.72
C ARG A 214 -11.67 -12.62 11.66
N LEU A 215 -12.30 -13.55 10.95
CA LEU A 215 -13.76 -13.66 10.97
C LEU A 215 -14.26 -14.09 12.36
N ASP A 216 -13.56 -15.03 13.00
CA ASP A 216 -13.87 -15.48 14.37
C ASP A 216 -13.58 -14.36 15.40
N ASP A 217 -12.59 -13.50 15.16
CA ASP A 217 -12.23 -12.33 15.99
C ASP A 217 -13.19 -11.14 15.82
N GLY A 218 -14.24 -11.25 14.99
CA GLY A 218 -15.27 -10.23 14.88
C GLY A 218 -15.10 -9.25 13.74
N MET A 219 -14.39 -9.59 12.64
CA MET A 219 -14.22 -8.72 11.49
C MET A 219 -15.56 -8.24 10.89
N ALA A 220 -16.62 -9.04 10.94
CA ALA A 220 -17.95 -8.63 10.50
C ALA A 220 -18.61 -7.64 11.49
N ASP A 221 -18.30 -7.75 12.78
CA ASP A 221 -18.82 -6.84 13.80
C ASP A 221 -18.14 -5.46 13.72
N GLU A 222 -16.86 -5.42 13.37
CA GLU A 222 -16.15 -4.16 13.07
C GLU A 222 -16.90 -3.38 11.96
N ILE A 223 -17.29 -4.05 10.88
CA ILE A 223 -18.03 -3.41 9.78
C ILE A 223 -19.44 -2.99 10.21
N ARG A 224 -20.16 -3.81 11.00
CA ARG A 224 -21.47 -3.44 11.55
C ARG A 224 -21.38 -2.19 12.42
N ALA A 225 -20.32 -2.08 13.24
CA ALA A 225 -20.09 -0.91 14.08
C ALA A 225 -19.88 0.35 13.23
N LEU A 226 -19.03 0.30 12.18
CA LEU A 226 -18.79 1.42 11.29
C LEU A 226 -20.07 1.89 10.55
N ILE A 227 -20.89 0.95 10.09
CA ILE A 227 -22.20 1.27 9.48
C ILE A 227 -23.14 1.90 10.54
N GLY A 228 -23.14 1.36 11.77
CA GLY A 228 -23.94 1.89 12.88
C GLY A 228 -23.53 3.32 13.30
N GLU A 229 -22.30 3.70 13.05
CA GLU A 229 -21.78 5.07 13.25
C GLU A 229 -22.12 6.01 12.08
N GLY A 230 -22.78 5.52 11.03
CA GLY A 230 -23.25 6.31 9.91
C GLY A 230 -22.32 6.34 8.70
N ILE A 231 -21.32 5.45 8.62
CA ILE A 231 -20.50 5.32 7.40
C ILE A 231 -21.30 4.58 6.34
N ASP A 232 -21.35 5.17 5.12
CA ASP A 232 -22.06 4.57 4.01
C ASP A 232 -21.41 3.21 3.63
N PRO A 233 -22.21 2.12 3.51
CA PRO A 233 -21.70 0.83 3.03
C PRO A 233 -20.91 0.93 1.71
N GLU A 234 -21.30 1.81 0.79
CA GLU A 234 -20.58 1.98 -0.48
C GLU A 234 -19.17 2.59 -0.28
N ASP A 235 -18.98 3.44 0.73
CA ASP A 235 -17.65 3.92 1.11
C ASP A 235 -16.80 2.77 1.71
N LEU A 236 -17.39 1.88 2.51
CA LEU A 236 -16.69 0.71 3.05
C LEU A 236 -16.27 -0.26 1.93
N ILE A 237 -17.11 -0.48 0.92
CA ILE A 237 -16.78 -1.30 -0.25
C ILE A 237 -15.55 -0.76 -1.00
N TYR A 238 -15.30 0.54 -0.96
CA TYR A 238 -14.13 1.17 -1.56
C TYR A 238 -12.80 0.79 -0.88
N TYR A 239 -12.79 0.45 0.42
CA TYR A 239 -11.55 0.29 1.20
C TYR A 239 -10.80 -1.03 0.98
N GLY A 240 -11.22 -1.88 0.09
CA GLY A 240 -10.44 -3.06 -0.27
C GLY A 240 -11.22 -4.35 -0.13
N LEU A 241 -10.50 -5.46 -0.24
CA LEU A 241 -11.13 -6.75 -0.45
C LEU A 241 -11.97 -7.18 0.76
N GLU A 242 -11.39 -7.11 1.96
CA GLU A 242 -12.04 -7.53 3.19
C GLU A 242 -13.30 -6.68 3.43
N TYR A 243 -13.17 -5.37 3.39
CA TYR A 243 -14.29 -4.45 3.59
C TYR A 243 -15.35 -4.62 2.51
N LYS A 244 -14.95 -4.80 1.24
CA LYS A 244 -15.90 -5.02 0.16
C LYS A 244 -16.79 -6.24 0.42
N PHE A 245 -16.19 -7.41 0.52
CA PHE A 245 -16.97 -8.65 0.58
C PHE A 245 -17.73 -8.82 1.90
N ILE A 246 -17.14 -8.35 3.00
CA ILE A 246 -17.80 -8.46 4.30
C ILE A 246 -18.93 -7.43 4.42
N THR A 247 -18.78 -6.22 3.88
CA THR A 247 -19.90 -5.26 3.79
C THR A 247 -21.04 -5.83 2.96
N GLU A 248 -20.77 -6.43 1.80
CA GLU A 248 -21.79 -7.07 0.96
C GLU A 248 -22.53 -8.21 1.70
N TYR A 249 -21.83 -8.95 2.56
CA TYR A 249 -22.43 -9.92 3.47
C TYR A 249 -23.27 -9.25 4.57
N VAL A 250 -22.75 -8.25 5.25
CA VAL A 250 -23.43 -7.55 6.36
C VAL A 250 -24.71 -6.86 5.88
N VAL A 251 -24.74 -6.30 4.68
CA VAL A 251 -25.96 -5.70 4.08
C VAL A 251 -26.86 -6.71 3.38
N GLY A 252 -26.57 -8.01 3.44
CA GLY A 252 -27.41 -9.10 2.94
C GLY A 252 -27.34 -9.32 1.42
N ARG A 253 -26.32 -8.80 0.73
CA ARG A 253 -26.10 -9.02 -0.71
C ARG A 253 -25.44 -10.38 -1.01
N LEU A 254 -24.69 -10.94 -0.05
CA LEU A 254 -24.04 -12.24 -0.14
C LEU A 254 -24.38 -13.10 1.08
N SER A 255 -24.42 -14.41 0.90
CA SER A 255 -24.39 -15.36 2.01
C SER A 255 -22.98 -15.42 2.61
N PHE A 256 -22.83 -15.96 3.84
CA PHE A 256 -21.54 -16.13 4.50
C PHE A 256 -20.59 -17.00 3.64
N ASP A 257 -21.07 -18.11 3.11
CA ASP A 257 -20.27 -19.04 2.32
C ASP A 257 -19.78 -18.40 0.99
N GLU A 258 -20.63 -17.61 0.35
CA GLU A 258 -20.27 -16.88 -0.86
C GLU A 258 -19.24 -15.79 -0.56
N MET A 259 -19.45 -15.00 0.49
CA MET A 259 -18.52 -13.99 0.96
C MET A 259 -17.16 -14.61 1.25
N PHE A 260 -17.10 -15.66 2.07
CA PHE A 260 -15.84 -16.32 2.44
C PHE A 260 -15.08 -16.82 1.20
N ARG A 261 -15.76 -17.56 0.31
CA ARG A 261 -15.16 -18.11 -0.91
C ARG A 261 -14.63 -17.01 -1.84
N GLN A 262 -15.43 -15.95 -2.07
CA GLN A 262 -15.04 -14.87 -2.97
C GLN A 262 -13.89 -14.06 -2.38
N LEU A 263 -13.93 -13.76 -1.09
CA LEU A 263 -12.89 -13.01 -0.38
C LEU A 263 -11.57 -13.80 -0.37
N GLU A 264 -11.60 -15.09 -0.05
CA GLU A 264 -10.40 -15.94 -0.07
C GLU A 264 -9.72 -15.93 -1.44
N ILE A 265 -10.49 -16.13 -2.52
CA ILE A 265 -9.97 -16.07 -3.89
C ILE A 265 -9.37 -14.69 -4.18
N ALA A 266 -10.06 -13.62 -3.79
CA ALA A 266 -9.62 -12.25 -4.03
C ALA A 266 -8.30 -11.93 -3.30
N ILE A 267 -8.11 -12.40 -2.05
CA ILE A 267 -6.86 -12.23 -1.29
C ILE A 267 -5.72 -13.01 -1.95
N HIS A 268 -5.96 -14.23 -2.43
CA HIS A 268 -4.95 -15.01 -3.17
C HIS A 268 -4.50 -14.30 -4.46
N GLN A 269 -5.47 -13.73 -5.19
CA GLN A 269 -5.17 -12.94 -6.39
C GLN A 269 -4.41 -11.64 -6.04
N PHE A 270 -4.78 -11.00 -4.94
CA PHE A 270 -4.08 -9.80 -4.45
C PHE A 270 -2.62 -10.10 -4.12
N ALA A 271 -2.35 -11.18 -3.37
CA ALA A 271 -0.98 -11.61 -3.08
C ALA A 271 -0.17 -11.92 -4.35
N LYS A 272 -0.80 -12.49 -5.38
CA LYS A 272 -0.16 -12.69 -6.69
C LYS A 272 0.17 -11.36 -7.36
N ARG A 273 -0.76 -10.38 -7.33
CA ARG A 273 -0.50 -9.03 -7.90
C ARG A 273 0.63 -8.31 -7.19
N GLN A 274 0.73 -8.41 -5.84
CA GLN A 274 1.85 -7.84 -5.09
C GLN A 274 3.19 -8.40 -5.59
N MET A 275 3.32 -9.72 -5.72
CA MET A 275 4.54 -10.34 -6.25
C MET A 275 4.83 -9.94 -7.71
N THR A 276 3.80 -9.79 -8.53
CA THR A 276 3.96 -9.30 -9.90
C THR A 276 4.50 -7.86 -9.91
N TRP A 277 4.04 -7.03 -9.00
CA TRP A 277 4.52 -5.65 -8.84
C TRP A 277 5.99 -5.62 -8.43
N PHE A 278 6.37 -6.38 -7.41
CA PHE A 278 7.77 -6.42 -6.93
C PHE A 278 8.73 -6.92 -8.01
N ARG A 279 8.36 -7.96 -8.75
CA ARG A 279 9.13 -8.39 -9.95
C ARG A 279 9.16 -7.31 -11.03
N GLY A 280 8.12 -6.49 -11.13
CA GLY A 280 8.09 -5.31 -11.98
C GLY A 280 9.09 -4.25 -11.53
N MET A 281 9.25 -4.03 -10.24
CA MET A 281 10.26 -3.13 -9.68
C MET A 281 11.67 -3.60 -10.06
N GLU A 282 11.97 -4.90 -9.93
CA GLU A 282 13.26 -5.46 -10.35
C GLU A 282 13.53 -5.20 -11.84
N ARG A 283 12.54 -5.38 -12.71
CA ARG A 283 12.68 -5.06 -14.15
C ARG A 283 12.88 -3.57 -14.42
N ARG A 284 12.43 -2.69 -13.53
CA ARG A 284 12.67 -1.24 -13.60
C ARG A 284 13.98 -0.80 -12.93
N GLY A 285 14.82 -1.75 -12.51
CA GLY A 285 16.17 -1.50 -12.00
C GLY A 285 16.31 -1.46 -10.47
N TYR A 286 15.26 -1.71 -9.71
CA TYR A 286 15.39 -1.85 -8.26
C TYR A 286 16.03 -3.18 -7.89
N THR A 287 17.03 -3.18 -7.04
CA THR A 287 17.63 -4.40 -6.48
C THR A 287 16.87 -4.81 -5.22
N ILE A 288 16.23 -5.97 -5.25
CA ILE A 288 15.50 -6.53 -4.10
C ILE A 288 16.27 -7.75 -3.58
N HIS A 289 16.70 -7.69 -2.33
CA HIS A 289 17.38 -8.80 -1.65
C HIS A 289 16.32 -9.72 -1.01
N TRP A 290 16.05 -10.87 -1.64
CA TRP A 290 15.02 -11.78 -1.17
C TRP A 290 15.51 -12.69 -0.04
N ILE A 291 14.79 -12.68 1.09
CA ILE A 291 15.02 -13.54 2.26
C ILE A 291 13.88 -14.54 2.39
N ASP A 292 14.21 -15.80 2.65
CA ASP A 292 13.20 -16.84 2.83
C ASP A 292 12.39 -16.63 4.11
N ALA A 293 11.06 -16.60 3.97
CA ALA A 293 10.14 -16.47 5.10
C ALA A 293 10.25 -17.63 6.11
N LYS A 294 10.79 -18.78 5.73
CA LYS A 294 10.95 -19.95 6.58
C LYS A 294 12.13 -19.87 7.57
N LEU A 295 13.09 -18.99 7.30
CA LEU A 295 14.21 -18.80 8.22
C LEU A 295 13.71 -18.38 9.62
N PRO A 296 14.43 -18.74 10.69
CA PRO A 296 14.21 -18.18 12.02
C PRO A 296 14.28 -16.65 12.00
N MET A 297 13.58 -15.98 12.91
CA MET A 297 13.54 -14.52 12.96
C MET A 297 14.93 -13.91 13.09
N GLU A 298 15.73 -14.46 13.98
CA GLU A 298 17.09 -14.00 14.25
C GLU A 298 17.99 -14.06 13.00
N GLU A 299 17.93 -15.17 12.24
CA GLU A 299 18.67 -15.30 10.99
C GLU A 299 18.24 -14.31 9.90
N LYS A 300 16.94 -13.99 9.83
CA LYS A 300 16.44 -12.96 8.91
C LYS A 300 17.00 -11.58 9.26
N VAL A 301 16.95 -11.21 10.54
CA VAL A 301 17.44 -9.92 11.02
C VAL A 301 18.96 -9.83 10.82
N GLU A 302 19.70 -10.89 11.12
CA GLU A 302 21.15 -10.93 10.93
C GLU A 302 21.54 -10.81 9.44
N ALA A 303 20.81 -11.48 8.55
CA ALA A 303 21.01 -11.36 7.11
C ALA A 303 20.78 -9.91 6.63
N ILE A 304 19.74 -9.21 7.15
CA ILE A 304 19.50 -7.80 6.83
C ILE A 304 20.62 -6.92 7.37
N CYS A 305 21.06 -7.12 8.62
CA CYS A 305 22.15 -6.35 9.22
C CYS A 305 23.45 -6.51 8.42
N LYS A 306 23.74 -7.71 7.90
CA LYS A 306 24.90 -7.93 7.04
C LYS A 306 24.79 -7.15 5.73
N LEU A 307 23.63 -7.19 5.06
CA LEU A 307 23.40 -6.40 3.85
C LEU A 307 23.57 -4.88 4.10
N MET A 308 23.20 -4.39 5.29
CA MET A 308 23.40 -2.99 5.69
C MET A 308 24.87 -2.60 5.85
N GLN A 309 25.74 -3.57 6.21
CA GLN A 309 27.18 -3.33 6.36
C GLN A 309 27.91 -3.33 5.01
N ASP A 310 27.38 -4.13 4.05
CA ASP A 310 27.96 -4.31 2.72
C ASP A 310 27.51 -3.22 1.73
N ALA A 311 26.51 -2.39 2.08
CA ALA A 311 25.87 -1.38 1.23
C ALA A 311 26.36 0.06 1.53
#